data_6a6d824aa746613ce9c4a1c920d5433d
#
_entry.id   6a6d824aa746613ce9c4a1c920d5433d
#
_cell.length_a   1.000
_cell.length_b   1.000
_cell.length_c   1.000
_cell.angle_alpha   90.00
_cell.angle_beta   90.00
_cell.angle_gamma   90.00
#
_symmetry.space_group_name_H-M   'P 1'
#
loop_
_entity.id
_entity.type
_entity.pdbx_description
1 polymer ?
#
loop_
_entity_poly.entity_id
_entity_poly.type
_entity_poly.pdbx_seq_one_letter_code
_entity_poly.pdbx_strand_id
1 'polypeptide(L)'
;PDLAVLRVNMRPRTPQIEAEAKRQIEEIVAVVAVERDVTIHAHGDFGRPPKPMTAEMEKLFGLVKQAGADLGQQIGWQPSGGVCDGNNIAACGVPVVDTMGVRGGKIHSPQEYLIVDSLAERAALSALTILRLAGGRA
;
A
#
# COMPACT_ATOMS: atom_id res chain seq x y z
N PRO A 1 -36.60 4.34 9.79
CA PRO A 1 -35.61 5.18 10.48
C PRO A 1 -35.50 6.52 9.79
N ASP A 2 -35.39 7.60 10.53
CA ASP A 2 -35.31 8.97 9.98
C ASP A 2 -33.89 9.31 9.50
N LEU A 3 -32.91 8.52 9.91
CA LEU A 3 -31.50 8.65 9.52
C LEU A 3 -30.82 7.30 9.48
N ALA A 4 -29.98 7.08 8.48
CA ALA A 4 -29.05 5.97 8.42
C ALA A 4 -27.66 6.47 8.00
N VAL A 5 -26.60 5.89 8.57
CA VAL A 5 -25.21 6.20 8.21
C VAL A 5 -24.51 4.94 7.77
N LEU A 6 -24.03 4.94 6.53
CA LEU A 6 -23.20 3.87 5.99
C LEU A 6 -21.75 4.35 5.86
N ARG A 7 -20.81 3.59 6.40
CA ARG A 7 -19.37 3.83 6.21
C ARG A 7 -18.79 2.77 5.30
N VAL A 8 -18.14 3.21 4.23
CA VAL A 8 -17.51 2.32 3.25
C VAL A 8 -16.01 2.60 3.23
N ASN A 9 -15.19 1.55 3.26
CA ASN A 9 -13.75 1.64 3.06
C ASN A 9 -13.40 0.88 1.79
N MET A 10 -12.78 1.56 0.83
CA MET A 10 -12.36 1.00 -0.45
C MET A 10 -10.87 1.21 -0.64
N ARG A 11 -10.20 0.19 -1.21
CA ARG A 11 -8.75 0.22 -1.48
C ARG A 11 -8.50 -0.23 -2.91
N PRO A 12 -8.64 0.68 -3.89
CA PRO A 12 -8.42 0.38 -5.29
C PRO A 12 -6.95 0.02 -5.54
N ARG A 13 -6.72 -0.89 -6.48
CA ARG A 13 -5.37 -1.34 -6.84
C ARG A 13 -4.68 -0.44 -7.86
N THR A 14 -5.47 0.30 -8.64
CA THR A 14 -4.96 1.20 -9.69
C THR A 14 -5.78 2.49 -9.70
N PRO A 15 -5.23 3.60 -10.24
CA PRO A 15 -5.96 4.86 -10.41
C PRO A 15 -7.23 4.71 -11.27
N GLN A 16 -7.21 3.81 -12.26
CA GLN A 16 -8.37 3.55 -13.11
C GLN A 16 -9.53 2.90 -12.31
N ILE A 17 -9.19 1.93 -11.45
CA ILE A 17 -10.18 1.30 -10.56
C ILE A 17 -10.71 2.32 -9.54
N GLU A 18 -9.88 3.24 -9.07
CA GLU A 18 -10.30 4.33 -8.19
C GLU A 18 -11.31 5.25 -8.87
N ALA A 19 -10.99 5.72 -10.08
CA ALA A 19 -11.88 6.59 -10.86
C ALA A 19 -13.23 5.90 -11.15
N GLU A 20 -13.19 4.63 -11.53
CA GLU A 20 -14.39 3.83 -11.78
C GLU A 20 -15.23 3.65 -10.51
N ALA A 21 -14.61 3.39 -9.37
CA ALA A 21 -15.30 3.26 -8.10
C ALA A 21 -16.01 4.57 -7.70
N LYS A 22 -15.38 5.72 -7.88
CA LYS A 22 -16.00 7.04 -7.66
C LYS A 22 -17.24 7.21 -8.53
N ARG A 23 -17.13 6.96 -9.83
CA ARG A 23 -18.22 7.06 -10.78
C ARG A 23 -19.40 6.15 -10.38
N GLN A 24 -19.12 4.89 -10.04
CA GLN A 24 -20.15 3.93 -9.62
C GLN A 24 -20.85 4.36 -8.32
N ILE A 25 -20.12 4.91 -7.34
CA ILE A 25 -20.73 5.42 -6.10
C ILE A 25 -21.67 6.57 -6.43
N GLU A 26 -21.28 7.53 -7.26
CA GLU A 26 -22.11 8.66 -7.66
C GLU A 26 -23.39 8.20 -8.37
N GLU A 27 -23.28 7.24 -9.29
CA GLU A 27 -24.42 6.65 -9.99
C GLU A 27 -25.39 5.93 -9.04
N ILE A 28 -24.85 5.08 -8.14
CA ILE A 28 -25.65 4.36 -7.14
C ILE A 28 -26.40 5.34 -6.24
N VAL A 29 -25.70 6.37 -5.75
CA VAL A 29 -26.30 7.41 -4.89
C VAL A 29 -27.45 8.11 -5.62
N ALA A 30 -27.25 8.50 -6.87
CA ALA A 30 -28.28 9.17 -7.67
C ALA A 30 -29.51 8.27 -7.92
N VAL A 31 -29.28 7.02 -8.31
CA VAL A 31 -30.36 6.05 -8.58
C VAL A 31 -31.16 5.76 -7.31
N VAL A 32 -30.49 5.43 -6.21
CA VAL A 32 -31.15 5.07 -4.95
C VAL A 32 -31.92 6.25 -4.36
N ALA A 33 -31.38 7.47 -4.44
CA ALA A 33 -32.06 8.66 -3.97
C ALA A 33 -33.43 8.83 -4.64
N VAL A 34 -33.49 8.62 -5.96
CA VAL A 34 -34.74 8.71 -6.74
C VAL A 34 -35.67 7.54 -6.46
N GLU A 35 -35.17 6.30 -6.55
CA GLU A 35 -35.98 5.08 -6.41
C GLU A 35 -36.61 4.93 -5.02
N ARG A 36 -35.96 5.45 -3.99
CA ARG A 36 -36.36 5.29 -2.59
C ARG A 36 -36.94 6.57 -1.97
N ASP A 37 -37.01 7.62 -2.74
CA ASP A 37 -37.46 8.97 -2.27
C ASP A 37 -36.75 9.38 -0.97
N VAL A 38 -35.41 9.31 -1.01
CA VAL A 38 -34.54 9.67 0.13
C VAL A 38 -33.48 10.67 -0.28
N THR A 39 -33.06 11.49 0.67
CA THR A 39 -31.89 12.36 0.49
C THR A 39 -30.63 11.62 0.91
N ILE A 40 -29.65 11.50 0.01
CA ILE A 40 -28.37 10.89 0.30
C ILE A 40 -27.27 11.93 0.21
N HIS A 41 -26.47 12.03 1.27
CA HIS A 41 -25.27 12.85 1.31
C HIS A 41 -24.05 11.93 1.33
N ALA A 42 -23.33 11.84 0.21
CA ALA A 42 -22.07 11.13 0.14
C ALA A 42 -20.90 12.04 0.55
N HIS A 43 -20.10 11.62 1.50
CA HIS A 43 -18.95 12.35 1.99
C HIS A 43 -17.71 11.45 1.98
N GLY A 44 -16.57 12.02 1.67
CA GLY A 44 -15.28 11.36 1.70
C GLY A 44 -14.63 11.29 0.34
N ASP A 45 -13.39 10.79 0.35
CA ASP A 45 -12.58 10.59 -0.85
C ASP A 45 -11.52 9.53 -0.57
N PHE A 46 -10.75 9.14 -1.60
CA PHE A 46 -9.59 8.27 -1.46
C PHE A 46 -8.41 9.12 -0.96
N GLY A 47 -8.01 8.89 0.29
CA GLY A 47 -7.00 9.72 0.97
C GLY A 47 -5.56 9.45 0.51
N ARG A 48 -5.28 8.23 0.01
CA ARG A 48 -3.96 7.84 -0.49
C ARG A 48 -4.11 7.12 -1.81
N PRO A 49 -3.35 7.52 -2.85
CA PRO A 49 -3.43 6.90 -4.16
C PRO A 49 -2.92 5.45 -4.13
N PRO A 50 -3.41 4.58 -5.01
CA PRO A 50 -2.85 3.25 -5.17
C PRO A 50 -1.40 3.33 -5.67
N LYS A 51 -0.59 2.34 -5.28
CA LYS A 51 0.82 2.20 -5.68
C LYS A 51 0.96 0.98 -6.59
N PRO A 52 0.67 1.11 -7.90
CA PRO A 52 0.86 0.01 -8.85
C PRO A 52 2.35 -0.28 -9.05
N MET A 53 2.68 -1.52 -9.40
CA MET A 53 4.03 -1.91 -9.77
C MET A 53 4.42 -1.21 -11.09
N THR A 54 5.55 -0.49 -11.08
CA THR A 54 6.17 0.10 -12.28
C THR A 54 7.49 -0.59 -12.61
N ALA A 55 8.02 -0.36 -13.80
CA ALA A 55 9.31 -0.92 -14.20
C ALA A 55 10.46 -0.44 -13.28
N GLU A 56 10.39 0.79 -12.80
CA GLU A 56 11.36 1.37 -11.86
C GLU A 56 11.25 0.72 -10.48
N MET A 57 10.03 0.44 -10.03
CA MET A 57 9.81 -0.32 -8.78
C MET A 57 10.30 -1.75 -8.91
N GLU A 58 10.09 -2.42 -10.05
CA GLU A 58 10.61 -3.77 -10.28
C GLU A 58 12.14 -3.81 -10.21
N LYS A 59 12.83 -2.82 -10.76
CA LYS A 59 14.29 -2.69 -10.64
C LYS A 59 14.71 -2.53 -9.19
N LEU A 60 14.07 -1.62 -8.45
CA LEU A 60 14.36 -1.39 -7.03
C LEU A 60 14.09 -2.66 -6.19
N PHE A 61 13.00 -3.35 -6.44
CA PHE A 61 12.70 -4.62 -5.78
C PHE A 61 13.72 -5.71 -6.12
N GLY A 62 14.18 -5.76 -7.38
CA GLY A 62 15.26 -6.63 -7.82
C GLY A 62 16.54 -6.39 -7.03
N LEU A 63 16.91 -5.12 -6.83
CA LEU A 63 18.07 -4.73 -6.04
C LEU A 63 17.95 -5.19 -4.58
N VAL A 64 16.79 -4.97 -3.95
CA VAL A 64 16.53 -5.42 -2.57
C VAL A 64 16.59 -6.95 -2.47
N LYS A 65 16.00 -7.65 -3.43
CA LYS A 65 16.03 -9.12 -3.49
C LYS A 65 17.46 -9.64 -3.59
N GLN A 66 18.28 -9.03 -4.46
CA GLN A 66 19.69 -9.41 -4.60
C GLN A 66 20.49 -9.09 -3.33
N ALA A 67 20.28 -7.93 -2.72
CA ALA A 67 20.91 -7.58 -1.44
C ALA A 67 20.54 -8.59 -0.34
N GLY A 68 19.29 -9.01 -0.30
CA GLY A 68 18.85 -10.07 0.61
C GLY A 68 19.54 -11.40 0.35
N ALA A 69 19.62 -11.83 -0.91
CA ALA A 69 20.28 -13.09 -1.28
C ALA A 69 21.75 -13.12 -0.83
N ASP A 70 22.48 -12.01 -1.01
CA ASP A 70 23.89 -11.89 -0.60
C ASP A 70 24.08 -11.92 0.94
N LEU A 71 23.02 -11.60 1.68
CA LEU A 71 22.97 -11.72 3.14
C LEU A 71 22.33 -13.04 3.62
N GLY A 72 22.08 -13.99 2.71
CA GLY A 72 21.44 -15.26 3.03
C GLY A 72 19.93 -15.12 3.36
N GLN A 73 19.31 -13.99 3.02
CA GLN A 73 17.89 -13.73 3.26
C GLN A 73 17.08 -13.99 1.99
N GLN A 74 15.95 -14.68 2.14
CA GLN A 74 14.99 -14.83 1.04
C GLN A 74 13.98 -13.67 1.08
N ILE A 75 14.14 -12.73 0.16
CA ILE A 75 13.25 -11.56 0.04
C ILE A 75 12.31 -11.74 -1.14
N GLY A 76 11.03 -11.54 -0.89
CA GLY A 76 9.97 -11.51 -1.87
C GLY A 76 9.01 -10.36 -1.59
N TRP A 77 8.08 -10.15 -2.49
CA TRP A 77 7.00 -9.17 -2.33
C TRP A 77 5.67 -9.74 -2.80
N GLN A 78 4.61 -9.16 -2.30
CA GLN A 78 3.26 -9.52 -2.68
C GLN A 78 2.35 -8.29 -2.65
N PRO A 79 1.29 -8.25 -3.46
CA PRO A 79 0.29 -7.20 -3.38
C PRO A 79 -0.35 -7.15 -1.98
N SER A 80 -0.56 -5.96 -1.47
CA SER A 80 -1.20 -5.73 -0.19
C SER A 80 -2.27 -4.65 -0.32
N GLY A 81 -3.37 -4.77 0.43
CA GLY A 81 -4.37 -3.71 0.59
C GLY A 81 -3.97 -2.67 1.65
N GLY A 82 -2.81 -2.81 2.29
CA GLY A 82 -2.25 -1.81 3.19
C GLY A 82 -1.87 -0.54 2.45
N VAL A 83 -1.91 0.59 3.16
CA VAL A 83 -1.45 1.89 2.65
C VAL A 83 -0.49 2.52 3.64
N CYS A 84 0.51 3.22 3.14
CA CYS A 84 1.51 3.93 3.94
C CYS A 84 1.93 5.22 3.22
N ASP A 85 2.84 5.97 3.79
CA ASP A 85 3.36 7.20 3.15
C ASP A 85 4.11 6.92 1.85
N GLY A 86 4.60 5.69 1.66
CA GLY A 86 5.16 5.22 0.39
C GLY A 86 4.20 5.34 -0.80
N ASN A 87 2.88 5.28 -0.57
CA ASN A 87 1.89 5.54 -1.61
C ASN A 87 1.95 6.98 -2.12
N ASN A 88 2.10 7.96 -1.21
CA ASN A 88 2.20 9.38 -1.57
C ASN A 88 3.50 9.67 -2.32
N ILE A 89 4.62 9.07 -1.88
CA ILE A 89 5.93 9.21 -2.54
C ILE A 89 5.87 8.60 -3.94
N ALA A 90 5.29 7.41 -4.08
CA ALA A 90 5.13 6.75 -5.38
C ALA A 90 4.25 7.56 -6.35
N ALA A 91 3.21 8.24 -5.84
CA ALA A 91 2.37 9.13 -6.66
C ALA A 91 3.14 10.34 -7.22
N CYS A 92 4.27 10.70 -6.61
CA CYS A 92 5.20 11.70 -7.13
C CYS A 92 6.19 11.14 -8.18
N GLY A 93 6.02 9.89 -8.61
CA GLY A 93 6.88 9.24 -9.60
C GLY A 93 8.19 8.68 -9.02
N VAL A 94 8.34 8.62 -7.70
CA VAL A 94 9.54 8.08 -7.05
C VAL A 94 9.35 6.60 -6.76
N PRO A 95 10.23 5.69 -7.21
CA PRO A 95 10.18 4.28 -6.87
C PRO A 95 10.32 4.07 -5.36
N VAL A 96 9.45 3.24 -4.78
CA VAL A 96 9.41 3.01 -3.32
C VAL A 96 9.34 1.53 -3.00
N VAL A 97 10.22 1.08 -2.12
CA VAL A 97 10.08 -0.16 -1.37
C VAL A 97 9.73 0.19 0.07
N ASP A 98 8.66 -0.35 0.56
CA ASP A 98 8.25 -0.26 1.96
C ASP A 98 8.23 -1.62 2.64
N THR A 99 7.84 -1.67 3.92
CA THR A 99 7.78 -2.91 4.72
C THR A 99 9.13 -3.65 4.82
N MET A 100 10.24 -2.91 4.80
CA MET A 100 11.59 -3.46 5.01
C MET A 100 11.96 -3.66 6.50
N GLY A 101 11.02 -3.44 7.40
CA GLY A 101 11.22 -3.58 8.83
C GLY A 101 11.30 -5.03 9.30
N VAL A 102 11.29 -5.21 10.62
CA VAL A 102 11.42 -6.48 11.32
C VAL A 102 10.37 -7.51 10.87
N ARG A 103 10.69 -8.79 11.04
CA ARG A 103 9.72 -9.87 10.88
C ARG A 103 8.85 -9.96 12.11
N GLY A 104 7.59 -10.29 11.93
CA GLY A 104 6.62 -10.43 13.00
C GLY A 104 5.31 -10.99 12.47
N GLY A 105 4.27 -10.86 13.26
CA GLY A 105 2.95 -11.35 12.85
C GLY A 105 1.82 -10.86 13.72
N LYS A 106 0.60 -11.31 13.39
CA LYS A 106 -0.65 -10.95 14.05
C LYS A 106 -0.90 -9.44 14.12
N ILE A 107 -0.49 -8.70 13.07
CA ILE A 107 -0.62 -7.24 12.96
C ILE A 107 -2.05 -6.80 13.30
N HIS A 108 -2.17 -5.70 14.04
CA HIS A 108 -3.44 -5.12 14.49
C HIS A 108 -4.24 -6.00 15.46
N SER A 109 -3.56 -6.87 16.21
CA SER A 109 -4.18 -7.66 17.26
C SER A 109 -3.46 -7.51 18.60
N PRO A 110 -4.10 -7.84 19.74
CA PRO A 110 -3.44 -7.87 21.04
C PRO A 110 -2.28 -8.88 21.15
N GLN A 111 -2.17 -9.80 20.18
CA GLN A 111 -1.11 -10.79 20.10
C GLN A 111 -0.03 -10.42 19.07
N GLU A 112 -0.01 -9.17 18.61
CA GLU A 112 1.03 -8.69 17.69
C GLU A 112 2.43 -8.88 18.30
N TYR A 113 3.34 -9.39 17.50
CA TYR A 113 4.70 -9.67 17.95
C TYR A 113 5.73 -9.34 16.85
N LEU A 114 6.96 -9.10 17.27
CA LEU A 114 8.13 -9.04 16.41
C LEU A 114 9.16 -10.12 16.79
N ILE A 115 9.96 -10.52 15.83
CA ILE A 115 11.09 -11.43 16.02
C ILE A 115 12.33 -10.58 16.23
N VAL A 116 12.87 -10.56 17.46
CA VAL A 116 13.97 -9.66 17.87
C VAL A 116 15.21 -9.84 16.99
N ASP A 117 15.59 -11.06 16.68
CA ASP A 117 16.75 -11.38 15.83
C ASP A 117 16.65 -10.75 14.43
N SER A 118 15.43 -10.52 13.95
CA SER A 118 15.21 -9.88 12.65
C SER A 118 15.53 -8.39 12.61
N LEU A 119 15.78 -7.75 13.75
CA LEU A 119 16.24 -6.34 13.80
C LEU A 119 17.57 -6.19 13.08
N ALA A 120 18.57 -7.00 13.45
CA ALA A 120 19.87 -6.96 12.82
C ALA A 120 19.82 -7.40 11.35
N GLU A 121 19.04 -8.45 11.02
CA GLU A 121 18.84 -8.91 9.65
C GLU A 121 18.34 -7.79 8.74
N ARG A 122 17.30 -7.07 9.18
CA ARG A 122 16.65 -6.03 8.38
C ARG A 122 17.45 -4.72 8.33
N ALA A 123 18.17 -4.40 9.39
CA ALA A 123 19.13 -3.29 9.38
C ALA A 123 20.24 -3.53 8.35
N ALA A 124 20.81 -4.74 8.31
CA ALA A 124 21.84 -5.11 7.33
C ALA A 124 21.29 -5.05 5.88
N LEU A 125 20.07 -5.55 5.65
CA LEU A 125 19.41 -5.47 4.34
C LEU A 125 19.23 -4.03 3.88
N SER A 126 18.73 -3.16 4.76
CA SER A 126 18.52 -1.75 4.45
C SER A 126 19.85 -1.03 4.17
N ALA A 127 20.87 -1.26 5.01
CA ALA A 127 22.19 -0.68 4.83
C ALA A 127 22.83 -1.08 3.49
N LEU A 128 22.80 -2.39 3.15
CA LEU A 128 23.36 -2.88 1.89
C LEU A 128 22.61 -2.33 0.68
N THR A 129 21.27 -2.25 0.77
CA THR A 129 20.44 -1.67 -0.29
C THR A 129 20.81 -0.19 -0.53
N ILE A 130 20.91 0.61 0.53
CA ILE A 130 21.29 2.03 0.43
C ILE A 130 22.69 2.20 -0.16
N LEU A 131 23.67 1.40 0.29
CA LEU A 131 25.04 1.43 -0.23
C LEU A 131 25.10 1.11 -1.73
N ARG A 132 24.29 0.16 -2.21
CA ARG A 132 24.21 -0.18 -3.63
C ARG A 132 23.58 0.92 -4.46
N LEU A 133 22.50 1.52 -3.97
CA LEU A 133 21.87 2.67 -4.61
C LEU A 133 22.84 3.86 -4.71
N ALA A 134 23.53 4.19 -3.63
CA ALA A 134 24.52 5.27 -3.60
C ALA A 134 25.73 5.00 -4.52
N GLY A 135 26.11 3.73 -4.67
CA GLY A 135 27.20 3.31 -5.56
C GLY A 135 26.81 3.16 -7.03
N GLY A 136 25.60 3.55 -7.43
CA GLY A 136 25.13 3.45 -8.82
C GLY A 136 24.98 2.01 -9.33
N ARG A 137 24.76 1.05 -8.45
CA ARG A 137 24.56 -0.37 -8.77
C ARG A 137 23.07 -0.75 -8.76
N ALA A 138 22.23 0.17 -9.24
CA ALA A 138 20.79 -0.06 -9.38
C ALA A 138 20.46 -0.68 -10.74
#